data_021466e2d65b8e4c6183f1bd19f7843b
#
_entry.id   021466e2d65b8e4c6183f1bd19f7843b
#
_cell.length_a   1.000
_cell.length_b   1.000
_cell.length_c   1.000
_cell.angle_alpha   90.00
_cell.angle_beta   90.00
_cell.angle_gamma   90.00
#
_symmetry.space_group_name_H-M   'P 1'
#
loop_
_entity.id
_entity.type
_entity.pdbx_description
1 polymer ?
#
loop_
_entity_poly.entity_id
_entity_poly.type
_entity_poly.pdbx_seq_one_letter_code
_entity_poly.pdbx_strand_id
1 'polypeptide(L)'
;MFFLLFSLPCLGGMASGLLGRKIGVTGSHIITTSAVMIAAILSIIGFYEVVLCHSPVTIHLGDWVHSEVLTVSWSLTFDTLSMSIITTVLIISSLVHLYSIDYMSSDPHNQRFFSYLSLFTFFMVLLVSGDNYFVLFVGWEFIAVCSYLLINFWFTVIEANKSAMQSFIVNRVGDMALSVSFLAIVALFGNVDFSTVFSLAPMMNESALTMIGLLLLFGGMGKSAQIGLNTWLPTAMAGPTPVSSLIHSATLVSAGVYLSLIHISEPT
;
A
#
# COMPACT_ATOMS: atom_id res chain seq x y z
N MET A 1 -7.37 15.44 -11.49
CA MET A 1 -6.03 14.86 -11.63
C MET A 1 -5.79 13.76 -10.59
N PHE A 2 -5.85 14.04 -9.29
CA PHE A 2 -5.56 13.08 -8.20
C PHE A 2 -6.42 11.82 -8.21
N PHE A 3 -7.72 11.92 -8.53
CA PHE A 3 -8.57 10.75 -8.67
C PHE A 3 -8.14 9.81 -9.81
N LEU A 4 -7.66 10.35 -10.93
CA LEU A 4 -7.11 9.55 -12.03
C LEU A 4 -5.79 8.87 -11.63
N LEU A 5 -4.91 9.58 -10.93
CA LEU A 5 -3.66 9.02 -10.39
C LEU A 5 -3.95 7.77 -9.52
N PHE A 6 -4.97 7.84 -8.70
CA PHE A 6 -5.43 6.75 -7.84
C PHE A 6 -6.10 5.61 -8.64
N SER A 7 -7.02 5.94 -9.55
CA SER A 7 -7.87 4.93 -10.21
C SER A 7 -7.19 4.19 -11.38
N LEU A 8 -6.24 4.80 -12.09
CA LEU A 8 -5.61 4.20 -13.26
C LEU A 8 -4.92 2.86 -13.01
N PRO A 9 -4.08 2.68 -11.97
CA PRO A 9 -3.47 1.38 -11.68
C PRO A 9 -4.52 0.30 -11.36
N CYS A 10 -5.62 0.67 -10.69
CA CYS A 10 -6.72 -0.24 -10.41
C CYS A 10 -7.39 -0.71 -11.69
N LEU A 11 -7.78 0.22 -12.56
CA LEU A 11 -8.44 -0.07 -13.82
C LEU A 11 -7.55 -0.93 -14.74
N GLY A 12 -6.25 -0.61 -14.81
CA GLY A 12 -5.27 -1.41 -15.55
C GLY A 12 -5.17 -2.85 -15.03
N GLY A 13 -5.07 -3.01 -13.71
CA GLY A 13 -5.01 -4.30 -13.05
C GLY A 13 -6.28 -5.13 -13.24
N MET A 14 -7.44 -4.52 -13.07
CA MET A 14 -8.76 -5.18 -13.29
C MET A 14 -8.95 -5.56 -14.76
N ALA A 15 -8.64 -4.68 -15.70
CA ALA A 15 -8.75 -4.96 -17.13
C ALA A 15 -7.88 -6.15 -17.54
N SER A 16 -6.62 -6.20 -17.07
CA SER A 16 -5.72 -7.32 -17.33
C SER A 16 -6.19 -8.62 -16.64
N GLY A 17 -6.69 -8.55 -15.42
CA GLY A 17 -7.13 -9.74 -14.66
C GLY A 17 -8.43 -10.36 -15.20
N LEU A 18 -9.43 -9.53 -15.45
CA LEU A 18 -10.77 -10.00 -15.86
C LEU A 18 -10.88 -10.25 -17.37
N LEU A 19 -10.29 -9.36 -18.17
CA LEU A 19 -10.38 -9.40 -19.62
C LEU A 19 -9.13 -9.94 -20.32
N GLY A 20 -8.08 -10.32 -19.57
CA GLY A 20 -6.78 -10.72 -20.08
C GLY A 20 -6.85 -11.83 -21.16
N ARG A 21 -7.75 -12.78 -21.00
CA ARG A 21 -7.99 -13.84 -22.01
C ARG A 21 -8.47 -13.31 -23.37
N LYS A 22 -9.24 -12.21 -23.36
CA LYS A 22 -9.78 -11.58 -24.59
C LYS A 22 -8.79 -10.61 -25.19
N ILE A 23 -8.08 -9.88 -24.35
CA ILE A 23 -7.13 -8.82 -24.73
C ILE A 23 -5.79 -9.40 -25.22
N GLY A 24 -5.43 -10.59 -24.75
CA GLY A 24 -4.16 -11.22 -25.05
C GLY A 24 -3.01 -10.68 -24.21
N VAL A 25 -1.81 -11.24 -24.41
CA VAL A 25 -0.61 -10.89 -23.62
C VAL A 25 -0.17 -9.45 -23.93
N THR A 26 -0.03 -9.13 -25.22
CA THR A 26 0.42 -7.79 -25.65
C THR A 26 -0.53 -6.68 -25.20
N GLY A 27 -1.85 -6.94 -25.30
CA GLY A 27 -2.85 -5.96 -24.84
C GLY A 27 -2.80 -5.75 -23.32
N SER A 28 -2.59 -6.79 -22.54
CA SER A 28 -2.41 -6.67 -21.09
C SER A 28 -1.17 -5.84 -20.73
N HIS A 29 -0.05 -6.05 -21.43
CA HIS A 29 1.16 -5.26 -21.24
C HIS A 29 0.91 -3.77 -21.52
N ILE A 30 0.29 -3.45 -22.67
CA ILE A 30 0.03 -2.06 -23.05
C ILE A 30 -0.89 -1.38 -22.05
N ILE A 31 -2.00 -2.02 -21.66
CA ILE A 31 -2.98 -1.42 -20.76
C ILE A 31 -2.40 -1.18 -19.36
N THR A 32 -1.75 -2.18 -18.76
CA THR A 32 -1.23 -2.05 -17.40
C THR A 32 -0.05 -1.10 -17.33
N THR A 33 0.91 -1.23 -18.24
CA THR A 33 2.08 -0.33 -18.25
C THR A 33 1.71 1.11 -18.57
N SER A 34 0.84 1.35 -19.57
CA SER A 34 0.39 2.70 -19.88
C SER A 34 -0.39 3.33 -18.72
N ALA A 35 -1.26 2.57 -18.06
CA ALA A 35 -2.02 3.07 -16.91
C ALA A 35 -1.09 3.51 -15.76
N VAL A 36 -0.08 2.69 -15.42
CA VAL A 36 0.88 3.03 -14.35
C VAL A 36 1.82 4.15 -14.79
N MET A 37 2.26 4.20 -16.05
CA MET A 37 3.10 5.29 -16.56
C MET A 37 2.36 6.64 -16.56
N ILE A 38 1.11 6.67 -16.99
CA ILE A 38 0.28 7.88 -16.93
C ILE A 38 0.08 8.30 -15.47
N ALA A 39 -0.19 7.36 -14.56
CA ALA A 39 -0.27 7.66 -13.13
C ALA A 39 1.06 8.24 -12.59
N ALA A 40 2.21 7.73 -13.03
CA ALA A 40 3.52 8.25 -12.64
C ALA A 40 3.74 9.69 -13.15
N ILE A 41 3.35 10.00 -14.38
CA ILE A 41 3.43 11.37 -14.92
C ILE A 41 2.51 12.31 -14.13
N LEU A 42 1.28 11.89 -13.84
CA LEU A 42 0.33 12.66 -13.03
C LEU A 42 0.86 12.88 -11.60
N SER A 43 1.58 11.89 -11.04
CA SER A 43 2.17 12.05 -9.70
C SER A 43 3.28 13.08 -9.66
N ILE A 44 4.08 13.23 -10.72
CA ILE A 44 5.10 14.27 -10.81
C ILE A 44 4.46 15.67 -10.84
N ILE A 45 3.36 15.82 -11.60
CA ILE A 45 2.60 17.07 -11.64
C ILE A 45 1.99 17.36 -10.26
N GLY A 46 1.38 16.36 -9.64
CA GLY A 46 0.81 16.47 -8.29
C GLY A 46 1.86 16.77 -7.21
N PHE A 47 3.07 16.23 -7.36
CA PHE A 47 4.20 16.57 -6.49
C PHE A 47 4.54 18.05 -6.58
N TYR A 48 4.59 18.61 -7.79
CA TYR A 48 4.81 20.04 -7.98
C TYR A 48 3.72 20.87 -7.29
N GLU A 49 2.44 20.54 -7.49
CA GLU A 49 1.31 21.28 -6.90
C GLU A 49 1.26 21.18 -5.37
N VAL A 50 1.42 19.98 -4.82
CA VAL A 50 1.23 19.73 -3.38
C VAL A 50 2.49 20.06 -2.58
N VAL A 51 3.66 19.61 -3.05
CA VAL A 51 4.90 19.75 -2.27
C VAL A 51 5.55 21.10 -2.48
N LEU A 52 5.63 21.58 -3.73
CA LEU A 52 6.30 22.87 -4.01
C LEU A 52 5.38 24.09 -3.90
N CYS A 53 4.10 23.96 -4.25
CA CYS A 53 3.12 25.03 -4.13
C CYS A 53 2.34 24.98 -2.80
N HIS A 54 2.59 24.00 -1.91
CA HIS A 54 1.94 23.84 -0.61
C HIS A 54 0.40 23.83 -0.67
N SER A 55 -0.18 23.14 -1.65
CA SER A 55 -1.62 23.02 -1.83
C SER A 55 -2.11 21.58 -1.56
N PRO A 56 -2.30 21.17 -0.28
CA PRO A 56 -2.80 19.85 0.02
C PRO A 56 -4.25 19.69 -0.49
N VAL A 57 -4.57 18.48 -0.98
CA VAL A 57 -5.88 18.19 -1.56
C VAL A 57 -6.49 17.00 -0.84
N THR A 58 -7.75 17.14 -0.42
CA THR A 58 -8.56 16.06 0.15
C THR A 58 -9.70 15.73 -0.80
N ILE A 59 -9.94 14.44 -1.05
CA ILE A 59 -11.04 13.96 -1.88
C ILE A 59 -11.90 13.06 -1.04
N HIS A 60 -13.12 13.49 -0.76
CA HIS A 60 -14.14 12.67 -0.10
C HIS A 60 -14.88 11.86 -1.15
N LEU A 61 -14.84 10.53 -1.05
CA LEU A 61 -15.50 9.61 -1.98
C LEU A 61 -16.89 9.19 -1.53
N GLY A 62 -17.11 9.17 -0.21
CA GLY A 62 -18.40 8.79 0.38
C GLY A 62 -18.23 8.26 1.80
N ASP A 63 -19.33 8.08 2.51
CA ASP A 63 -19.35 7.51 3.85
C ASP A 63 -19.45 5.98 3.77
N TRP A 64 -18.59 5.28 4.52
CA TRP A 64 -18.58 3.83 4.58
C TRP A 64 -19.39 3.30 5.76
N VAL A 65 -19.05 3.79 6.96
CA VAL A 65 -19.76 3.42 8.18
C VAL A 65 -20.29 4.71 8.79
N HIS A 66 -21.60 4.73 9.04
CA HIS A 66 -22.24 5.84 9.72
C HIS A 66 -23.10 5.29 10.85
N SER A 67 -22.63 5.45 12.08
CA SER A 67 -23.37 5.11 13.29
C SER A 67 -23.33 6.29 14.27
N GLU A 68 -24.16 6.25 15.31
CA GLU A 68 -24.18 7.30 16.34
C GLU A 68 -22.82 7.49 17.05
N VAL A 69 -22.00 6.42 17.09
CA VAL A 69 -20.73 6.38 17.84
C VAL A 69 -19.53 6.56 16.93
N LEU A 70 -19.61 6.10 15.67
CA LEU A 70 -18.47 6.06 14.77
C LEU A 70 -18.89 6.41 13.34
N THR A 71 -18.20 7.38 12.76
CA THR A 71 -18.31 7.73 11.33
C THR A 71 -16.97 7.43 10.66
N VAL A 72 -16.99 6.62 9.61
CA VAL A 72 -15.82 6.31 8.79
C VAL A 72 -16.12 6.68 7.35
N SER A 73 -15.35 7.59 6.80
CA SER A 73 -15.46 8.03 5.42
C SER A 73 -14.39 7.38 4.53
N TRP A 74 -14.74 7.13 3.27
CA TRP A 74 -13.77 6.91 2.21
C TRP A 74 -13.23 8.27 1.75
N SER A 75 -12.12 8.69 2.30
CA SER A 75 -11.45 9.93 1.93
C SER A 75 -9.99 9.69 1.63
N LEU A 76 -9.47 10.44 0.68
CA LEU A 76 -8.09 10.39 0.23
C LEU A 76 -7.46 11.76 0.45
N THR A 77 -6.31 11.80 1.12
CA THR A 77 -5.53 13.00 1.33
C THR A 77 -4.22 12.94 0.57
N PHE A 78 -3.91 14.04 -0.09
CA PHE A 78 -2.66 14.24 -0.80
C PHE A 78 -1.94 15.42 -0.16
N ASP A 79 -1.10 15.11 0.82
CA ASP A 79 -0.23 16.05 1.53
C ASP A 79 1.23 15.92 1.06
N THR A 80 2.12 16.68 1.64
CA THR A 80 3.55 16.68 1.27
C THR A 80 4.20 15.33 1.50
N LEU A 81 3.86 14.61 2.58
CA LEU A 81 4.39 13.30 2.90
C LEU A 81 3.85 12.24 1.94
N SER A 82 2.53 12.19 1.78
CA SER A 82 1.87 11.20 0.91
C SER A 82 2.31 11.35 -0.54
N MET A 83 2.36 12.57 -1.08
CA MET A 83 2.77 12.80 -2.46
C MET A 83 4.23 12.48 -2.71
N SER A 84 5.12 12.72 -1.77
CA SER A 84 6.54 12.34 -1.89
C SER A 84 6.71 10.82 -2.02
N ILE A 85 5.99 10.06 -1.22
CA ILE A 85 6.02 8.60 -1.27
C ILE A 85 5.31 8.06 -2.52
N ILE A 86 4.11 8.55 -2.84
CA ILE A 86 3.33 8.11 -4.01
C ILE A 86 4.14 8.32 -5.31
N THR A 87 4.78 9.47 -5.46
CA THR A 87 5.58 9.78 -6.64
C THR A 87 6.74 8.80 -6.80
N THR A 88 7.46 8.53 -5.72
CA THR A 88 8.56 7.55 -5.73
C THR A 88 8.05 6.15 -6.07
N VAL A 89 6.96 5.71 -5.46
CA VAL A 89 6.35 4.40 -5.70
C VAL A 89 5.91 4.25 -7.16
N LEU A 90 5.23 5.24 -7.73
CA LEU A 90 4.71 5.17 -9.10
C LEU A 90 5.82 5.21 -10.14
N ILE A 91 6.89 5.99 -9.93
CA ILE A 91 8.06 6.01 -10.82
C ILE A 91 8.73 4.64 -10.82
N ILE A 92 9.06 4.09 -9.66
CA ILE A 92 9.70 2.77 -9.55
C ILE A 92 8.79 1.69 -10.14
N SER A 93 7.49 1.70 -9.81
CA SER A 93 6.53 0.74 -10.35
C SER A 93 6.43 0.81 -11.88
N SER A 94 6.47 2.01 -12.47
CA SER A 94 6.44 2.16 -13.95
C SER A 94 7.67 1.53 -14.61
N LEU A 95 8.85 1.72 -14.03
CA LEU A 95 10.10 1.09 -14.50
C LEU A 95 10.06 -0.43 -14.36
N VAL A 96 9.53 -0.92 -13.24
CA VAL A 96 9.37 -2.36 -13.00
C VAL A 96 8.37 -2.97 -14.00
N HIS A 97 7.27 -2.29 -14.32
CA HIS A 97 6.33 -2.76 -15.34
C HIS A 97 7.00 -2.87 -16.72
N LEU A 98 7.78 -1.86 -17.12
CA LEU A 98 8.53 -1.89 -18.38
C LEU A 98 9.54 -3.05 -18.43
N TYR A 99 10.33 -3.22 -17.38
CA TYR A 99 11.30 -4.32 -17.27
C TYR A 99 10.63 -5.68 -17.32
N SER A 100 9.46 -5.81 -16.70
CA SER A 100 8.70 -7.07 -16.61
C SER A 100 8.18 -7.55 -17.96
N ILE A 101 8.01 -6.69 -18.95
CA ILE A 101 7.56 -7.07 -20.30
C ILE A 101 8.51 -8.11 -20.92
N ASP A 102 9.79 -7.82 -20.86
CA ASP A 102 10.81 -8.72 -21.41
C ASP A 102 11.09 -9.90 -20.48
N TYR A 103 11.23 -9.62 -19.19
CA TYR A 103 11.54 -10.65 -18.17
C TYR A 103 10.51 -11.78 -18.13
N MET A 104 9.21 -11.47 -18.26
CA MET A 104 8.11 -12.44 -18.20
C MET A 104 7.66 -12.92 -19.59
N SER A 105 8.36 -12.57 -20.66
CA SER A 105 7.94 -12.86 -22.04
C SER A 105 7.74 -14.36 -22.33
N SER A 106 8.52 -15.21 -21.68
CA SER A 106 8.45 -16.67 -21.82
C SER A 106 7.42 -17.35 -20.90
N ASP A 107 6.81 -16.62 -19.97
CA ASP A 107 5.89 -17.21 -18.99
C ASP A 107 4.44 -17.25 -19.54
N PRO A 108 3.74 -18.41 -19.44
CA PRO A 108 2.37 -18.54 -19.96
C PRO A 108 1.33 -17.73 -19.18
N HIS A 109 1.60 -17.34 -17.94
CA HIS A 109 0.66 -16.64 -17.05
C HIS A 109 0.89 -15.14 -16.96
N ASN A 110 1.40 -14.54 -18.01
CA ASN A 110 1.84 -13.15 -18.08
C ASN A 110 0.74 -12.15 -17.71
N GLN A 111 -0.51 -12.32 -18.21
CA GLN A 111 -1.62 -11.41 -17.90
C GLN A 111 -1.94 -11.37 -16.40
N ARG A 112 -1.86 -12.53 -15.72
CA ARG A 112 -2.08 -12.63 -14.27
C ARG A 112 -0.99 -11.89 -13.50
N PHE A 113 0.26 -11.99 -13.95
CA PHE A 113 1.38 -11.29 -13.35
C PHE A 113 1.19 -9.76 -13.38
N PHE A 114 0.90 -9.22 -14.56
CA PHE A 114 0.70 -7.78 -14.74
C PHE A 114 -0.54 -7.25 -14.00
N SER A 115 -1.59 -8.07 -13.88
CA SER A 115 -2.74 -7.73 -13.06
C SER A 115 -2.37 -7.57 -11.58
N TYR A 116 -1.66 -8.55 -11.01
CA TYR A 116 -1.24 -8.50 -9.61
C TYR A 116 -0.25 -7.36 -9.34
N LEU A 117 0.66 -7.09 -10.26
CA LEU A 117 1.64 -6.01 -10.14
C LEU A 117 0.96 -4.63 -10.13
N SER A 118 -0.01 -4.43 -11.01
CA SER A 118 -0.80 -3.19 -11.10
C SER A 118 -1.71 -2.99 -9.87
N LEU A 119 -2.38 -4.06 -9.41
CA LEU A 119 -3.21 -4.02 -8.20
C LEU A 119 -2.36 -3.77 -6.94
N PHE A 120 -1.18 -4.34 -6.87
CA PHE A 120 -0.25 -4.09 -5.78
C PHE A 120 0.15 -2.60 -5.70
N THR A 121 0.44 -1.99 -6.85
CA THR A 121 0.71 -0.56 -6.94
C THR A 121 -0.49 0.28 -6.52
N PHE A 122 -1.70 -0.09 -6.95
CA PHE A 122 -2.94 0.57 -6.56
C PHE A 122 -3.15 0.55 -5.04
N PHE A 123 -3.00 -0.61 -4.40
CA PHE A 123 -3.20 -0.71 -2.95
C PHE A 123 -2.13 0.03 -2.16
N MET A 124 -0.92 0.18 -2.70
CA MET A 124 0.09 1.03 -2.09
C MET A 124 -0.30 2.52 -2.16
N VAL A 125 -0.81 2.97 -3.31
CA VAL A 125 -1.33 4.35 -3.43
C VAL A 125 -2.50 4.57 -2.48
N LEU A 126 -3.43 3.60 -2.37
CA LEU A 126 -4.55 3.65 -1.42
C LEU A 126 -4.08 3.77 0.03
N LEU A 127 -3.08 2.97 0.42
CA LEU A 127 -2.52 3.00 1.76
C LEU A 127 -1.96 4.38 2.10
N VAL A 128 -1.16 4.95 1.20
CA VAL A 128 -0.45 6.20 1.44
C VAL A 128 -1.37 7.42 1.33
N SER A 129 -2.44 7.35 0.53
CA SER A 129 -3.41 8.45 0.37
C SER A 129 -4.57 8.40 1.36
N GLY A 130 -4.67 7.37 2.20
CA GLY A 130 -5.77 7.25 3.16
C GLY A 130 -5.75 8.35 4.21
N ASP A 131 -6.91 8.99 4.45
CA ASP A 131 -7.12 10.07 5.43
C ASP A 131 -7.38 9.55 6.85
N ASN A 132 -7.63 8.27 6.99
CA ASN A 132 -7.96 7.67 8.26
C ASN A 132 -7.34 6.27 8.41
N TYR A 133 -7.30 5.78 9.66
CA TYR A 133 -6.73 4.48 10.00
C TYR A 133 -7.41 3.30 9.30
N PHE A 134 -8.71 3.38 8.98
CA PHE A 134 -9.42 2.30 8.30
C PHE A 134 -9.05 2.19 6.83
N VAL A 135 -8.99 3.30 6.10
CA VAL A 135 -8.55 3.29 4.68
C VAL A 135 -7.10 2.85 4.57
N LEU A 136 -6.23 3.33 5.49
CA LEU A 136 -4.86 2.87 5.60
C LEU A 136 -4.82 1.34 5.82
N PHE A 137 -5.62 0.81 6.73
CA PHE A 137 -5.67 -0.62 7.04
C PHE A 137 -6.14 -1.47 5.86
N VAL A 138 -7.14 -0.99 5.11
CA VAL A 138 -7.58 -1.68 3.88
C VAL A 138 -6.41 -1.78 2.89
N GLY A 139 -5.71 -0.68 2.61
CA GLY A 139 -4.52 -0.72 1.76
C GLY A 139 -3.45 -1.67 2.30
N TRP A 140 -3.21 -1.65 3.60
CA TRP A 140 -2.25 -2.48 4.32
C TRP A 140 -2.49 -3.98 4.14
N GLU A 141 -3.73 -4.41 4.30
CA GLU A 141 -4.14 -5.81 4.15
C GLU A 141 -4.07 -6.29 2.69
N PHE A 142 -4.57 -5.49 1.76
CA PHE A 142 -4.56 -5.88 0.35
C PHE A 142 -3.15 -5.90 -0.26
N ILE A 143 -2.23 -5.06 0.20
CA ILE A 143 -0.81 -5.18 -0.16
C ILE A 143 -0.25 -6.53 0.31
N ALA A 144 -0.60 -6.99 1.51
CA ALA A 144 -0.16 -8.30 2.01
C ALA A 144 -0.68 -9.45 1.14
N VAL A 145 -1.95 -9.39 0.73
CA VAL A 145 -2.54 -10.39 -0.19
C VAL A 145 -1.86 -10.35 -1.55
N CYS A 146 -1.67 -9.17 -2.14
CA CYS A 146 -1.00 -9.05 -3.43
C CYS A 146 0.45 -9.53 -3.38
N SER A 147 1.19 -9.23 -2.30
CA SER A 147 2.56 -9.71 -2.11
C SER A 147 2.61 -11.24 -2.01
N TYR A 148 1.68 -11.85 -1.29
CA TYR A 148 1.54 -13.30 -1.22
C TYR A 148 1.34 -13.91 -2.61
N LEU A 149 0.41 -13.36 -3.42
CA LEU A 149 0.12 -13.85 -4.77
C LEU A 149 1.31 -13.66 -5.72
N LEU A 150 2.08 -12.60 -5.54
CA LEU A 150 3.25 -12.30 -6.36
C LEU A 150 4.46 -13.17 -5.99
N ILE A 151 4.72 -13.41 -4.70
CA ILE A 151 5.79 -14.31 -4.24
C ILE A 151 5.47 -15.74 -4.66
N ASN A 152 4.21 -16.16 -4.54
CA ASN A 152 3.71 -17.48 -4.95
C ASN A 152 3.34 -17.55 -6.43
N PHE A 153 3.89 -16.68 -7.26
CA PHE A 153 3.54 -16.65 -8.68
C PHE A 153 3.84 -17.99 -9.37
N TRP A 154 4.99 -18.57 -9.09
CA TRP A 154 5.38 -19.92 -9.54
C TRP A 154 4.89 -20.99 -8.56
N PHE A 155 3.58 -21.18 -8.46
CA PHE A 155 2.92 -22.06 -7.51
C PHE A 155 3.32 -23.54 -7.62
N THR A 156 3.99 -23.97 -8.69
CA THR A 156 4.55 -25.31 -8.85
C THR A 156 5.85 -25.51 -8.07
N VAL A 157 6.52 -24.43 -7.69
CA VAL A 157 7.77 -24.45 -6.94
C VAL A 157 7.48 -24.47 -5.44
N ILE A 158 7.83 -25.57 -4.76
CA ILE A 158 7.56 -25.77 -3.33
C ILE A 158 8.20 -24.66 -2.47
N GLU A 159 9.42 -24.25 -2.81
CA GLU A 159 10.13 -23.18 -2.09
C GLU A 159 9.38 -21.84 -2.18
N ALA A 160 8.80 -21.50 -3.33
CA ALA A 160 8.00 -20.28 -3.49
C ALA A 160 6.72 -20.36 -2.63
N ASN A 161 6.06 -21.52 -2.58
CA ASN A 161 4.88 -21.71 -1.72
C ASN A 161 5.21 -21.56 -0.23
N LYS A 162 6.30 -22.15 0.24
CA LYS A 162 6.75 -22.03 1.63
C LYS A 162 7.10 -20.58 1.97
N SER A 163 7.84 -19.93 1.10
CA SER A 163 8.26 -18.52 1.27
C SER A 163 7.07 -17.57 1.33
N ALA A 164 6.09 -17.76 0.44
CA ALA A 164 4.87 -16.96 0.43
C ALA A 164 4.05 -17.17 1.72
N MET A 165 3.91 -18.42 2.16
CA MET A 165 3.20 -18.73 3.42
C MET A 165 3.94 -18.13 4.62
N GLN A 166 5.25 -18.25 4.68
CA GLN A 166 6.07 -17.68 5.76
C GLN A 166 5.93 -16.16 5.80
N SER A 167 6.05 -15.47 4.66
CA SER A 167 5.90 -14.02 4.61
C SER A 167 4.52 -13.58 5.04
N PHE A 168 3.46 -14.29 4.63
CA PHE A 168 2.09 -13.98 5.01
C PHE A 168 1.87 -14.14 6.52
N ILE A 169 2.29 -15.27 7.12
CA ILE A 169 2.08 -15.56 8.55
C ILE A 169 2.86 -14.56 9.44
N VAL A 170 4.12 -14.28 9.11
CA VAL A 170 4.94 -13.35 9.90
C VAL A 170 4.37 -11.92 9.85
N ASN A 171 3.92 -11.48 8.68
CA ASN A 171 3.27 -10.18 8.58
C ASN A 171 1.94 -10.13 9.35
N ARG A 172 1.15 -11.22 9.37
CA ARG A 172 -0.09 -11.30 10.14
C ARG A 172 0.11 -11.09 11.63
N VAL A 173 1.21 -11.52 12.20
CA VAL A 173 1.52 -11.26 13.62
C VAL A 173 1.61 -9.74 13.88
N GLY A 174 2.28 -9.00 12.99
CA GLY A 174 2.29 -7.53 13.04
C GLY A 174 0.90 -6.91 12.81
N ASP A 175 0.16 -7.42 11.82
CA ASP A 175 -1.17 -6.92 11.46
C ASP A 175 -2.20 -7.08 12.59
N MET A 176 -2.07 -8.13 13.43
CA MET A 176 -2.88 -8.29 14.65
C MET A 176 -2.64 -7.16 15.66
N ALA A 177 -1.37 -6.79 15.90
CA ALA A 177 -1.06 -5.69 16.80
C ALA A 177 -1.60 -4.35 16.26
N LEU A 178 -1.49 -4.15 14.94
CA LEU A 178 -2.04 -2.98 14.26
C LEU A 178 -3.57 -2.90 14.42
N SER A 179 -4.28 -4.02 14.26
CA SER A 179 -5.73 -4.10 14.45
C SER A 179 -6.15 -3.74 15.88
N VAL A 180 -5.44 -4.27 16.88
CA VAL A 180 -5.70 -3.95 18.29
C VAL A 180 -5.45 -2.46 18.55
N SER A 181 -4.41 -1.85 17.95
CA SER A 181 -4.15 -0.43 18.09
C SER A 181 -5.28 0.43 17.54
N PHE A 182 -5.84 0.06 16.39
CA PHE A 182 -6.97 0.79 15.79
C PHE A 182 -8.24 0.68 16.63
N LEU A 183 -8.52 -0.49 17.18
CA LEU A 183 -9.64 -0.66 18.12
C LEU A 183 -9.45 0.18 19.37
N ALA A 184 -8.24 0.28 19.88
CA ALA A 184 -7.92 1.13 21.02
C ALA A 184 -8.08 2.63 20.66
N ILE A 185 -7.69 3.06 19.46
CA ILE A 185 -7.91 4.42 18.97
C ILE A 185 -9.41 4.73 18.93
N VAL A 186 -10.22 3.84 18.33
CA VAL A 186 -11.68 4.01 18.31
C VAL A 186 -12.26 4.12 19.71
N ALA A 187 -11.83 3.27 20.65
CA ALA A 187 -12.32 3.27 22.00
C ALA A 187 -11.96 4.54 22.80
N LEU A 188 -10.78 5.13 22.54
CA LEU A 188 -10.30 6.31 23.25
C LEU A 188 -10.78 7.63 22.64
N PHE A 189 -10.76 7.73 21.32
CA PHE A 189 -11.02 8.99 20.61
C PHE A 189 -12.43 9.08 20.01
N GLY A 190 -13.12 7.94 19.84
CA GLY A 190 -14.43 7.91 19.16
C GLY A 190 -14.39 8.24 17.69
N ASN A 191 -13.21 8.47 17.12
CA ASN A 191 -12.98 8.78 15.70
C ASN A 191 -11.70 8.09 15.21
N VAL A 192 -11.57 8.00 13.90
CA VAL A 192 -10.45 7.32 13.21
C VAL A 192 -9.68 8.22 12.25
N ASP A 193 -10.10 9.48 12.08
CA ASP A 193 -9.41 10.43 11.20
C ASP A 193 -8.10 10.89 11.85
N PHE A 194 -7.03 10.96 11.07
CA PHE A 194 -5.73 11.38 11.57
C PHE A 194 -5.78 12.77 12.22
N SER A 195 -6.45 13.72 11.57
CA SER A 195 -6.55 15.10 12.05
C SER A 195 -7.19 15.21 13.44
N THR A 196 -8.26 14.44 13.67
CA THR A 196 -8.96 14.44 14.97
C THR A 196 -8.17 13.70 16.04
N VAL A 197 -7.59 12.55 15.73
CA VAL A 197 -6.79 11.76 16.67
C VAL A 197 -5.58 12.57 17.13
N PHE A 198 -4.84 13.21 16.21
CA PHE A 198 -3.67 13.99 16.56
C PHE A 198 -3.99 15.26 17.35
N SER A 199 -5.10 15.93 17.03
CA SER A 199 -5.50 17.11 17.79
C SER A 199 -5.91 16.81 19.24
N LEU A 200 -6.48 15.63 19.50
CA LEU A 200 -6.92 15.19 20.82
C LEU A 200 -5.83 14.44 21.61
N ALA A 201 -4.81 13.91 20.94
CA ALA A 201 -3.75 13.13 21.57
C ALA A 201 -3.10 13.84 22.78
N PRO A 202 -2.74 15.14 22.73
CA PRO A 202 -2.13 15.81 23.88
C PRO A 202 -2.98 15.87 25.14
N MET A 203 -4.31 15.69 25.02
CA MET A 203 -5.26 15.73 26.12
C MET A 203 -5.54 14.35 26.74
N MET A 204 -5.02 13.29 26.15
CA MET A 204 -5.29 11.90 26.56
C MET A 204 -4.25 11.37 27.53
N ASN A 205 -4.57 10.23 28.16
CA ASN A 205 -3.68 9.59 29.13
C ASN A 205 -2.41 9.07 28.45
N GLU A 206 -1.24 9.50 28.91
CA GLU A 206 0.08 9.13 28.37
C GLU A 206 0.32 7.60 28.33
N SER A 207 -0.14 6.86 29.33
CA SER A 207 0.05 5.41 29.37
C SER A 207 -0.76 4.71 28.28
N ALA A 208 -1.96 5.19 27.96
CA ALA A 208 -2.78 4.65 26.87
C ALA A 208 -2.16 4.99 25.50
N LEU A 209 -1.69 6.22 25.33
CA LEU A 209 -1.00 6.63 24.09
C LEU A 209 0.29 5.83 23.85
N THR A 210 1.06 5.59 24.90
CA THR A 210 2.27 4.76 24.83
C THR A 210 1.95 3.33 24.39
N MET A 211 0.89 2.74 24.93
CA MET A 211 0.46 1.39 24.51
C MET A 211 0.01 1.35 23.04
N ILE A 212 -0.76 2.33 22.61
CA ILE A 212 -1.17 2.44 21.18
C ILE A 212 0.06 2.61 20.29
N GLY A 213 0.98 3.51 20.66
CA GLY A 213 2.21 3.74 19.90
C GLY A 213 3.09 2.50 19.77
N LEU A 214 3.23 1.71 20.87
CA LEU A 214 3.97 0.45 20.83
C LEU A 214 3.30 -0.59 19.92
N LEU A 215 1.97 -0.68 19.93
CA LEU A 215 1.23 -1.59 19.06
C LEU A 215 1.34 -1.19 17.58
N LEU A 216 1.25 0.11 17.27
CA LEU A 216 1.48 0.64 15.92
C LEU A 216 2.90 0.37 15.45
N LEU A 217 3.90 0.62 16.32
CA LEU A 217 5.29 0.33 16.03
C LEU A 217 5.50 -1.16 15.71
N PHE A 218 4.92 -2.06 16.51
CA PHE A 218 5.03 -3.50 16.29
C PHE A 218 4.40 -3.92 14.96
N GLY A 219 3.27 -3.33 14.58
CA GLY A 219 2.67 -3.50 13.25
C GLY A 219 3.60 -3.04 12.13
N GLY A 220 4.21 -1.86 12.28
CA GLY A 220 5.18 -1.32 11.33
C GLY A 220 6.44 -2.19 11.20
N MET A 221 6.93 -2.76 12.32
CA MET A 221 8.08 -3.68 12.35
C MET A 221 7.85 -4.93 11.50
N GLY A 222 6.61 -5.43 11.43
CA GLY A 222 6.26 -6.57 10.59
C GLY A 222 6.54 -6.31 9.11
N LYS A 223 5.98 -5.24 8.55
CA LYS A 223 6.15 -4.88 7.13
C LYS A 223 7.57 -4.41 6.81
N SER A 224 8.21 -3.65 7.68
CA SER A 224 9.58 -3.19 7.48
C SER A 224 10.65 -4.22 7.86
N ALA A 225 10.26 -5.44 8.18
CA ALA A 225 11.15 -6.57 8.47
C ALA A 225 12.23 -6.22 9.51
N GLN A 226 11.83 -5.59 10.61
CA GLN A 226 12.75 -5.23 11.70
C GLN A 226 13.01 -6.41 12.62
N ILE A 227 13.88 -6.21 13.62
CA ILE A 227 14.35 -7.25 14.54
C ILE A 227 13.18 -8.05 15.13
N GLY A 228 13.26 -9.38 15.02
CA GLY A 228 12.23 -10.32 15.44
C GLY A 228 11.22 -10.72 14.37
N LEU A 229 10.92 -9.86 13.38
CA LEU A 229 10.00 -10.12 12.27
C LEU A 229 10.67 -10.06 10.89
N ASN A 230 11.98 -10.19 10.82
CA ASN A 230 12.78 -10.08 9.58
C ASN A 230 12.92 -11.38 8.79
N THR A 231 12.46 -12.51 9.31
CA THR A 231 12.68 -13.85 8.73
C THR A 231 12.03 -14.04 7.35
N TRP A 232 10.97 -13.29 7.05
CA TRP A 232 10.25 -13.39 5.78
C TRP A 232 10.97 -12.67 4.61
N LEU A 233 11.76 -11.64 4.90
CA LEU A 233 12.38 -10.80 3.87
C LEU A 233 13.36 -11.56 2.96
N PRO A 234 14.33 -12.34 3.48
CA PRO A 234 15.23 -13.13 2.64
C PRO A 234 14.50 -14.21 1.83
N THR A 235 13.48 -14.84 2.43
CA THR A 235 12.75 -15.93 1.77
C THR A 235 11.81 -15.42 0.67
N ALA A 236 11.33 -14.17 0.75
CA ALA A 236 10.51 -13.53 -0.29
C ALA A 236 11.22 -13.40 -1.65
N MET A 237 12.56 -13.57 -1.69
CA MET A 237 13.35 -13.62 -2.94
C MET A 237 13.05 -14.84 -3.82
N ALA A 238 12.26 -15.82 -3.37
CA ALA A 238 11.84 -16.97 -4.17
C ALA A 238 10.86 -16.60 -5.30
N GLY A 239 10.27 -15.41 -5.27
CA GLY A 239 9.43 -14.88 -6.34
C GLY A 239 10.22 -14.30 -7.52
N PRO A 240 9.53 -13.87 -8.61
CA PRO A 240 10.17 -13.22 -9.75
C PRO A 240 10.95 -11.96 -9.34
N THR A 241 12.10 -11.72 -9.98
CA THR A 241 12.98 -10.56 -9.67
C THR A 241 12.28 -9.20 -9.70
N PRO A 242 11.37 -8.89 -10.67
CA PRO A 242 10.61 -7.62 -10.64
C PRO A 242 9.77 -7.45 -9.38
N VAL A 243 9.22 -8.54 -8.87
CA VAL A 243 8.41 -8.53 -7.65
C VAL A 243 9.27 -8.22 -6.42
N SER A 244 10.41 -8.90 -6.29
CA SER A 244 11.32 -8.65 -5.17
C SER A 244 11.84 -7.22 -5.18
N SER A 245 12.18 -6.68 -6.36
CA SER A 245 12.55 -5.27 -6.50
C SER A 245 11.46 -4.34 -5.99
N LEU A 246 10.20 -4.55 -6.38
CA LEU A 246 9.08 -3.69 -5.97
C LEU A 246 8.78 -3.82 -4.47
N ILE A 247 8.70 -5.05 -3.94
CA ILE A 247 8.40 -5.32 -2.53
C ILE A 247 9.45 -4.67 -1.61
N HIS A 248 10.74 -4.86 -1.91
CA HIS A 248 11.82 -4.47 -1.01
C HIS A 248 12.20 -2.99 -1.11
N SER A 249 12.03 -2.35 -2.27
CA SER A 249 12.47 -0.96 -2.46
C SER A 249 11.36 0.06 -2.22
N ALA A 250 10.21 -0.09 -2.87
CA ALA A 250 9.27 1.01 -3.01
C ALA A 250 7.98 0.85 -2.21
N THR A 251 7.60 -0.38 -1.81
CA THR A 251 6.23 -0.57 -1.39
C THR A 251 6.06 -1.22 -0.03
N LEU A 252 6.28 -2.53 0.13
CA LEU A 252 5.89 -3.22 1.35
C LEU A 252 6.72 -2.77 2.57
N VAL A 253 8.03 -2.63 2.39
CA VAL A 253 8.93 -2.15 3.45
C VAL A 253 8.68 -0.68 3.76
N SER A 254 8.46 0.14 2.74
CA SER A 254 8.18 1.57 2.91
C SER A 254 6.82 1.86 3.56
N ALA A 255 5.85 0.93 3.49
CA ALA A 255 4.57 1.06 4.21
C ALA A 255 4.78 1.12 5.74
N GLY A 256 5.68 0.31 6.30
CA GLY A 256 6.01 0.37 7.72
C GLY A 256 6.73 1.68 8.10
N VAL A 257 7.59 2.19 7.22
CA VAL A 257 8.24 3.50 7.39
C VAL A 257 7.21 4.63 7.31
N TYR A 258 6.28 4.58 6.35
CA TYR A 258 5.20 5.54 6.22
C TYR A 258 4.35 5.63 7.50
N LEU A 259 3.96 4.47 8.05
CA LEU A 259 3.21 4.41 9.30
C LEU A 259 3.96 5.09 10.45
N SER A 260 5.27 4.89 10.55
CA SER A 260 6.08 5.55 11.57
C SER A 260 6.19 7.06 11.34
N LEU A 261 6.32 7.51 10.09
CA LEU A 261 6.46 8.91 9.74
C LEU A 261 5.18 9.72 10.01
N ILE A 262 4.00 9.15 9.76
CA ILE A 262 2.72 9.81 10.11
C ILE A 262 2.70 10.20 11.59
N HIS A 263 3.21 9.33 12.48
CA HIS A 263 3.17 9.56 13.92
C HIS A 263 4.34 10.39 14.46
N ILE A 264 5.42 10.57 13.70
CA ILE A 264 6.60 11.36 14.09
C ILE A 264 6.54 12.78 13.53
N SER A 265 5.91 12.97 12.37
CA SER A 265 5.86 14.25 11.65
C SER A 265 4.85 15.24 12.21
N GLU A 266 4.26 14.97 13.39
CA GLU A 266 3.49 15.97 14.09
C GLU A 266 4.39 17.15 14.45
N PRO A 267 4.07 18.37 14.01
CA PRO A 267 4.78 19.55 14.46
C PRO A 267 4.51 19.73 15.94
N THR A 268 5.56 19.63 16.71
CA THR A 268 5.58 20.10 18.10
C THR A 268 5.25 21.58 18.19
#